data_72ff04bad772da7387f67772fb38360d
#
_entry.id   72ff04bad772da7387f67772fb38360d
#
_cell.length_a   1.000
_cell.length_b   1.000
_cell.length_c   1.000
_cell.angle_alpha   90.00
_cell.angle_beta   90.00
_cell.angle_gamma   90.00
#
_symmetry.space_group_name_H-M   'P 1'
#
loop_
_entity.id
_entity.type
_entity.pdbx_description
1 polymer ?
#
loop_
_entity_poly.entity_id
_entity_poly.type
_entity_poly.pdbx_seq_one_letter_code
_entity_poly.pdbx_strand_id
1 'polypeptide(L)'
;MDLEIRLDTPGTLSKKIPFCLGLQITSLKITGFLNRQDFDDVLDDICSSMGTYDDDDNYILDLDQSPSLRCLDMGEAIFVDGEELPFFGFHTQLETLILPKGISSIFESGEHDTGFSGSEMLKKLVLPEGIKILDGLHDCPNLKEVKLPESVECIESYTFAGCTSIEKIRIPKNVSYFDGSSFADCHISRFELDSDNPNFKEIDGVIYSKDLSRLIAFPSYYPHANFAIPPTTRIIGCGAFMDSRIDSIEIPESVEEIEEEAFQGSEIKSIAISDSVKKIGKLAFRFCRNLESIKLSGSISKIPEQLFSSCHSLKKIGIPSNIKRIEYTALAWCGGLEEIIFHSGVEEVTPSGPLLIRTSHLKRVVIPDTLKSLPGGAFSYSGNPDVFELDSRNPYFSLRDGILYSKDGTRIISVPNRNRVRFDVPAGVTVISEMVFLDMVNLEEVTLPATLKTIESRAFQGCNSLQSITIPASVTHVDINALWADNLEDVYLGCSIPPTMTGPISQKDWRYRNVRLHVPRESVTDYRNSPGWQCFDITPL
;
A
#
# COMPACT_ATOMS: atom_id res chain seq x y z
N MET A 1 -6.87 -42.32 4.26
CA MET A 1 -6.01 -43.49 4.57
C MET A 1 -4.72 -42.96 5.17
N ASP A 2 -4.25 -43.55 6.27
CA ASP A 2 -2.97 -43.18 6.88
C ASP A 2 -1.87 -44.11 6.35
N LEU A 3 -0.76 -43.53 5.95
CA LEU A 3 0.35 -44.26 5.32
C LEU A 3 1.70 -43.80 5.96
N GLU A 4 2.54 -44.79 6.28
CA GLU A 4 3.93 -44.54 6.68
C GLU A 4 4.89 -45.20 5.70
N ILE A 5 5.85 -44.43 5.19
CA ILE A 5 6.80 -44.87 4.15
C ILE A 5 8.21 -44.56 4.60
N ARG A 6 9.08 -45.58 4.46
CA ARG A 6 10.52 -45.39 4.59
C ARG A 6 11.19 -45.38 3.22
N LEU A 7 11.99 -44.37 2.95
CA LEU A 7 12.79 -44.21 1.77
C LEU A 7 14.27 -44.51 2.08
N ASP A 8 14.73 -45.70 1.68
CA ASP A 8 16.15 -46.05 1.83
C ASP A 8 16.99 -45.47 0.68
N THR A 9 16.36 -45.10 -0.43
CA THR A 9 16.96 -44.45 -1.60
C THR A 9 16.12 -43.24 -1.98
N PRO A 10 16.71 -42.02 -2.05
CA PRO A 10 15.98 -40.82 -2.49
C PRO A 10 15.50 -40.92 -3.94
N GLY A 11 14.45 -40.21 -4.32
CA GLY A 11 13.81 -40.23 -5.64
C GLY A 11 13.02 -41.50 -5.93
N THR A 12 12.55 -42.19 -4.90
CA THR A 12 11.79 -43.46 -5.07
C THR A 12 10.37 -43.39 -4.49
N LEU A 13 9.89 -42.23 -4.07
CA LEU A 13 8.56 -42.09 -3.51
C LEU A 13 7.47 -42.47 -4.51
N SER A 14 7.62 -42.09 -5.79
CA SER A 14 6.66 -42.44 -6.87
C SER A 14 6.51 -43.94 -7.09
N LYS A 15 7.52 -44.75 -6.76
CA LYS A 15 7.41 -46.21 -6.80
C LYS A 15 6.62 -46.81 -5.65
N LYS A 16 6.49 -46.05 -4.55
CA LYS A 16 5.77 -46.48 -3.32
C LYS A 16 4.37 -45.93 -3.22
N ILE A 17 4.11 -44.78 -3.86
CA ILE A 17 2.79 -44.15 -3.93
C ILE A 17 2.39 -44.06 -5.42
N PRO A 18 1.66 -45.03 -5.97
CA PRO A 18 1.03 -44.85 -7.27
C PRO A 18 0.03 -43.73 -7.25
N PHE A 19 0.00 -42.89 -8.29
CA PHE A 19 -0.85 -41.69 -8.42
C PHE A 19 -2.31 -41.91 -8.02
N CYS A 20 -2.91 -43.04 -8.42
CA CYS A 20 -4.30 -43.38 -8.09
C CYS A 20 -4.58 -43.62 -6.58
N LEU A 21 -3.54 -43.85 -5.78
CA LEU A 21 -3.66 -44.01 -4.33
C LEU A 21 -3.38 -42.69 -3.60
N GLY A 22 -2.60 -41.80 -4.21
CA GLY A 22 -2.22 -40.50 -3.62
C GLY A 22 -3.41 -39.65 -3.22
N LEU A 23 -4.45 -39.60 -4.06
CA LEU A 23 -5.68 -38.83 -3.80
C LEU A 23 -6.53 -39.37 -2.63
N GLN A 24 -6.25 -40.57 -2.12
CA GLN A 24 -6.98 -41.19 -1.00
C GLN A 24 -6.24 -41.15 0.34
N ILE A 25 -5.00 -40.65 0.33
CA ILE A 25 -4.17 -40.52 1.53
C ILE A 25 -4.63 -39.30 2.32
N THR A 26 -4.92 -39.49 3.60
CA THR A 26 -5.29 -38.42 4.51
C THR A 26 -4.16 -38.01 5.45
N SER A 27 -3.24 -38.94 5.74
CA SER A 27 -2.06 -38.71 6.56
C SER A 27 -0.89 -39.51 5.96
N LEU A 28 0.23 -38.83 5.71
CA LEU A 28 1.44 -39.42 5.17
C LEU A 28 2.62 -39.09 6.09
N LYS A 29 3.27 -40.14 6.59
CA LYS A 29 4.55 -40.03 7.30
C LYS A 29 5.68 -40.61 6.44
N ILE A 30 6.73 -39.83 6.23
CA ILE A 30 7.92 -40.22 5.47
C ILE A 30 9.13 -40.22 6.39
N THR A 31 9.91 -41.29 6.28
CA THR A 31 11.19 -41.44 6.99
C THR A 31 12.29 -41.83 6.00
N GLY A 32 13.56 -41.67 6.38
CA GLY A 32 14.71 -42.01 5.52
C GLY A 32 15.18 -40.79 4.71
N PHE A 33 15.39 -40.95 3.40
CA PHE A 33 16.05 -39.93 2.57
C PHE A 33 15.11 -39.41 1.48
N LEU A 34 14.93 -38.07 1.43
CA LEU A 34 14.16 -37.35 0.42
C LEU A 34 15.08 -36.53 -0.46
N ASN A 35 14.72 -36.34 -1.74
CA ASN A 35 15.36 -35.43 -2.64
C ASN A 35 14.31 -34.60 -3.44
N ARG A 36 14.76 -33.67 -4.29
CA ARG A 36 13.89 -32.83 -5.12
C ARG A 36 12.91 -33.65 -5.97
N GLN A 37 13.38 -34.76 -6.57
CA GLN A 37 12.54 -35.62 -7.40
C GLN A 37 11.31 -36.17 -6.64
N ASP A 38 11.44 -36.50 -5.33
CA ASP A 38 10.32 -36.97 -4.53
C ASP A 38 9.26 -35.88 -4.33
N PHE A 39 9.66 -34.59 -4.29
CA PHE A 39 8.75 -33.46 -4.27
C PHE A 39 8.08 -33.25 -5.62
N ASP A 40 8.86 -33.15 -6.69
CA ASP A 40 8.36 -32.87 -8.05
C ASP A 40 7.45 -33.99 -8.58
N ASP A 41 7.79 -35.26 -8.33
CA ASP A 41 7.08 -36.44 -8.88
C ASP A 41 5.80 -36.80 -8.09
N VAL A 42 5.70 -36.47 -6.78
CA VAL A 42 4.64 -36.99 -5.92
C VAL A 42 4.09 -35.98 -4.94
N LEU A 43 4.95 -35.27 -4.20
CA LEU A 43 4.47 -34.45 -3.09
C LEU A 43 3.71 -33.22 -3.61
N ASP A 44 4.15 -32.64 -4.70
CA ASP A 44 3.43 -31.54 -5.36
C ASP A 44 2.03 -32.00 -5.78
N ASP A 45 1.91 -33.13 -6.49
CA ASP A 45 0.63 -33.65 -6.95
C ASP A 45 -0.37 -34.01 -5.82
N ILE A 46 0.12 -34.53 -4.69
CA ILE A 46 -0.76 -34.97 -3.57
C ILE A 46 -1.04 -33.87 -2.53
N CYS A 47 -0.30 -32.77 -2.59
CA CYS A 47 -0.46 -31.63 -1.70
C CYS A 47 -1.16 -30.45 -2.37
N SER A 48 -0.91 -30.24 -3.68
CA SER A 48 -1.44 -29.10 -4.42
C SER A 48 -2.89 -29.32 -4.82
N SER A 49 -3.71 -28.31 -4.71
CA SER A 49 -5.06 -28.33 -5.26
C SER A 49 -5.02 -27.99 -6.74
N MET A 50 -5.67 -28.81 -7.56
CA MET A 50 -5.88 -28.48 -8.96
C MET A 50 -6.95 -27.41 -9.09
N GLY A 51 -6.70 -26.38 -9.88
CA GLY A 51 -7.66 -25.36 -10.25
C GLY A 51 -7.42 -24.89 -11.68
N THR A 52 -8.41 -24.22 -12.23
CA THR A 52 -8.33 -23.60 -13.56
C THR A 52 -8.55 -22.10 -13.42
N TYR A 53 -8.01 -21.32 -14.34
CA TYR A 53 -8.34 -19.90 -14.46
C TYR A 53 -9.63 -19.74 -15.25
N ASP A 54 -10.53 -18.86 -14.81
CA ASP A 54 -11.70 -18.46 -15.58
C ASP A 54 -11.32 -17.47 -16.69
N ASP A 55 -12.33 -17.06 -17.48
CA ASP A 55 -12.14 -16.12 -18.59
C ASP A 55 -11.72 -14.69 -18.12
N ASP A 56 -11.78 -14.44 -16.81
CA ASP A 56 -11.39 -13.17 -16.16
C ASP A 56 -10.06 -13.29 -15.39
N ASP A 57 -9.26 -14.35 -15.64
CA ASP A 57 -7.99 -14.67 -14.97
C ASP A 57 -8.11 -14.91 -13.44
N ASN A 58 -9.30 -15.25 -12.92
CA ASN A 58 -9.44 -15.66 -11.52
C ASN A 58 -9.20 -17.18 -11.39
N TYR A 59 -8.40 -17.56 -10.38
CA TYR A 59 -8.13 -18.94 -10.09
C TYR A 59 -9.34 -19.63 -9.44
N ILE A 60 -9.92 -20.63 -10.10
CA ILE A 60 -11.04 -21.43 -9.60
C ILE A 60 -10.53 -22.81 -9.18
N LEU A 61 -10.67 -23.12 -7.89
CA LEU A 61 -10.35 -24.43 -7.32
C LEU A 61 -11.32 -25.50 -7.81
N ASP A 62 -10.82 -26.61 -8.35
CA ASP A 62 -11.61 -27.82 -8.59
C ASP A 62 -11.68 -28.65 -7.30
N LEU A 63 -12.71 -28.41 -6.51
CA LEU A 63 -12.90 -29.09 -5.23
C LEU A 63 -13.15 -30.59 -5.36
N ASP A 64 -13.62 -31.07 -6.52
CA ASP A 64 -13.91 -32.49 -6.75
C ASP A 64 -12.64 -33.32 -7.01
N GLN A 65 -11.52 -32.66 -7.39
CA GLN A 65 -10.22 -33.29 -7.61
C GLN A 65 -9.18 -32.90 -6.55
N SER A 66 -9.57 -32.19 -5.50
CA SER A 66 -8.67 -31.77 -4.44
C SER A 66 -8.10 -32.96 -3.66
N PRO A 67 -6.79 -32.96 -3.37
CA PRO A 67 -6.17 -34.00 -2.56
C PRO A 67 -6.81 -34.15 -1.18
N SER A 68 -6.87 -35.37 -0.68
CA SER A 68 -7.42 -35.65 0.67
C SER A 68 -6.39 -35.47 1.78
N LEU A 69 -5.13 -35.14 1.45
CA LEU A 69 -4.03 -35.09 2.42
C LEU A 69 -4.23 -33.94 3.41
N ARG A 70 -4.27 -34.28 4.69
CA ARG A 70 -4.41 -33.33 5.80
C ARG A 70 -3.15 -33.23 6.67
N CYS A 71 -2.35 -34.29 6.69
CA CYS A 71 -1.14 -34.36 7.49
C CYS A 71 0.02 -34.91 6.67
N LEU A 72 1.10 -34.12 6.56
CA LEU A 72 2.36 -34.51 5.98
C LEU A 72 3.45 -34.39 7.05
N ASP A 73 3.97 -35.56 7.49
CA ASP A 73 5.05 -35.63 8.48
C ASP A 73 6.34 -36.18 7.82
N MET A 74 7.31 -35.30 7.68
CA MET A 74 8.65 -35.61 7.18
C MET A 74 9.72 -35.39 8.24
N GLY A 75 9.36 -35.18 9.52
CA GLY A 75 10.29 -34.78 10.58
C GLY A 75 11.40 -35.78 10.90
N GLU A 76 11.22 -37.07 10.54
CA GLU A 76 12.26 -38.10 10.64
C GLU A 76 13.01 -38.36 9.32
N ALA A 77 12.60 -37.69 8.22
CA ALA A 77 13.30 -37.74 6.94
C ALA A 77 14.45 -36.74 6.89
N ILE A 78 15.40 -37.01 5.98
CA ILE A 78 16.54 -36.14 5.70
C ILE A 78 16.46 -35.74 4.22
N PHE A 79 16.40 -34.45 3.94
CA PHE A 79 16.51 -33.92 2.58
C PHE A 79 17.98 -33.89 2.17
N VAL A 80 18.30 -34.42 0.95
CA VAL A 80 19.70 -34.67 0.56
C VAL A 80 20.16 -33.86 -0.66
N ASP A 81 19.27 -33.16 -1.37
CA ASP A 81 19.57 -32.43 -2.61
C ASP A 81 19.95 -30.96 -2.40
N GLY A 82 20.42 -30.59 -1.22
CA GLY A 82 20.85 -29.21 -0.94
C GLY A 82 20.19 -28.66 0.31
N GLU A 83 20.23 -27.34 0.42
CA GLU A 83 19.79 -26.62 1.63
C GLU A 83 18.41 -25.94 1.46
N GLU A 84 17.92 -25.85 0.22
CA GLU A 84 16.66 -25.17 -0.09
C GLU A 84 15.54 -26.19 -0.30
N LEU A 85 14.40 -25.95 0.34
CA LEU A 85 13.21 -26.77 0.12
C LEU A 85 12.66 -26.46 -1.29
N PRO A 86 12.38 -27.49 -2.13
CA PRO A 86 11.69 -27.27 -3.39
C PRO A 86 10.31 -26.61 -3.16
N PHE A 87 9.95 -25.69 -4.05
CA PHE A 87 8.57 -25.17 -4.08
C PHE A 87 7.63 -26.34 -4.37
N PHE A 88 6.63 -26.51 -3.57
CA PHE A 88 5.53 -27.43 -3.80
C PHE A 88 4.22 -26.72 -3.46
N GLY A 89 3.57 -26.26 -4.48
CA GLY A 89 2.33 -25.53 -4.66
C GLY A 89 1.44 -25.08 -3.49
N PHE A 90 0.34 -24.44 -3.78
CA PHE A 90 -0.62 -23.94 -2.77
C PHE A 90 -1.32 -25.09 -2.07
N HIS A 91 -1.03 -25.30 -0.77
CA HIS A 91 -1.50 -26.45 0.01
C HIS A 91 -2.85 -26.17 0.70
N THR A 92 -3.89 -26.07 -0.08
CA THR A 92 -5.21 -25.67 0.43
C THR A 92 -5.84 -26.63 1.43
N GLN A 93 -5.36 -27.88 1.53
CA GLN A 93 -5.99 -28.92 2.34
C GLN A 93 -5.14 -29.42 3.52
N LEU A 94 -3.83 -29.09 3.58
CA LEU A 94 -2.95 -29.52 4.67
C LEU A 94 -3.31 -28.80 5.98
N GLU A 95 -3.53 -29.58 7.03
CA GLU A 95 -3.74 -29.08 8.40
C GLU A 95 -2.46 -29.16 9.25
N THR A 96 -1.60 -30.13 8.96
CA THR A 96 -0.33 -30.33 9.66
C THR A 96 0.79 -30.58 8.67
N LEU A 97 1.87 -29.80 8.80
CA LEU A 97 3.09 -29.94 8.01
C LEU A 97 4.30 -30.00 8.94
N ILE A 98 5.09 -31.07 8.83
CA ILE A 98 6.34 -31.24 9.55
C ILE A 98 7.44 -31.43 8.49
N LEU A 99 8.34 -30.44 8.38
CA LEU A 99 9.38 -30.39 7.37
C LEU A 99 10.55 -31.33 7.68
N PRO A 100 11.29 -31.84 6.66
CA PRO A 100 12.40 -32.75 6.82
C PRO A 100 13.63 -32.03 7.37
N LYS A 101 14.55 -32.79 7.97
CA LYS A 101 15.89 -32.30 8.36
C LYS A 101 16.75 -32.09 7.12
N GLY A 102 17.80 -31.26 7.27
CA GLY A 102 18.79 -31.02 6.20
C GLY A 102 18.52 -29.77 5.36
N ILE A 103 17.38 -29.09 5.55
CA ILE A 103 17.09 -27.80 4.92
C ILE A 103 17.54 -26.65 5.84
N SER A 104 18.06 -25.59 5.23
CA SER A 104 18.42 -24.32 5.91
C SER A 104 17.61 -23.13 5.38
N SER A 105 16.86 -23.31 4.28
CA SER A 105 15.91 -22.34 3.71
C SER A 105 14.60 -23.02 3.36
N ILE A 106 13.49 -22.31 3.55
CA ILE A 106 12.13 -22.75 3.18
C ILE A 106 11.65 -22.09 1.90
N PHE A 107 12.47 -21.31 1.22
CA PHE A 107 12.16 -20.66 -0.05
C PHE A 107 13.30 -20.86 -1.05
N GLU A 108 12.98 -20.87 -2.32
CA GLU A 108 13.93 -20.96 -3.42
C GLU A 108 14.55 -19.58 -3.69
N SER A 109 15.86 -19.55 -3.96
CA SER A 109 16.59 -18.29 -4.17
C SER A 109 16.04 -17.50 -5.35
N GLY A 110 15.53 -16.30 -5.07
CA GLY A 110 14.99 -15.35 -6.06
C GLY A 110 13.46 -15.23 -6.09
N GLU A 111 12.73 -16.02 -5.32
CA GLU A 111 11.28 -15.89 -5.15
C GLU A 111 10.96 -15.60 -3.68
N HIS A 112 10.08 -14.61 -3.44
CA HIS A 112 9.59 -14.25 -2.11
C HIS A 112 8.38 -15.08 -1.65
N ASP A 113 7.95 -16.06 -2.47
CA ASP A 113 6.81 -16.93 -2.15
C ASP A 113 7.33 -18.33 -1.77
N THR A 114 7.01 -18.74 -0.54
CA THR A 114 7.46 -20.03 0.02
C THR A 114 6.58 -21.20 -0.37
N GLY A 115 5.50 -20.98 -1.13
CA GLY A 115 4.47 -21.98 -1.37
C GLY A 115 3.61 -22.34 -0.15
N PHE A 116 3.91 -21.80 1.04
CA PHE A 116 3.09 -21.97 2.25
C PHE A 116 2.17 -20.78 2.51
N SER A 117 2.47 -19.63 1.93
CA SER A 117 1.63 -18.44 2.02
C SER A 117 0.23 -18.73 1.48
N GLY A 118 -0.79 -18.20 2.17
CA GLY A 118 -2.19 -18.44 1.79
C GLY A 118 -2.72 -19.83 2.12
N SER A 119 -2.01 -20.65 2.91
CA SER A 119 -2.47 -21.98 3.32
C SER A 119 -3.59 -21.88 4.35
N GLU A 120 -4.83 -21.73 3.88
CA GLU A 120 -6.01 -21.47 4.74
C GLU A 120 -6.29 -22.57 5.76
N MET A 121 -5.98 -23.85 5.45
CA MET A 121 -6.29 -24.97 6.33
C MET A 121 -5.17 -25.32 7.31
N LEU A 122 -3.96 -24.76 7.13
CA LEU A 122 -2.79 -25.11 7.93
C LEU A 122 -2.97 -24.67 9.39
N LYS A 123 -2.90 -25.63 10.33
CA LYS A 123 -3.06 -25.42 11.78
C LYS A 123 -1.75 -25.56 12.54
N LYS A 124 -0.84 -26.39 12.00
CA LYS A 124 0.43 -26.73 12.64
C LYS A 124 1.56 -26.80 11.63
N LEU A 125 2.64 -26.07 11.92
CA LEU A 125 3.90 -26.10 11.18
C LEU A 125 5.06 -26.39 12.12
N VAL A 126 5.87 -27.39 11.77
CA VAL A 126 7.11 -27.73 12.50
C VAL A 126 8.28 -27.56 11.55
N LEU A 127 9.16 -26.62 11.88
CA LEU A 127 10.37 -26.29 11.14
C LEU A 127 11.57 -27.06 11.73
N PRO A 128 12.47 -27.63 10.93
CA PRO A 128 13.65 -28.33 11.42
C PRO A 128 14.75 -27.37 11.88
N GLU A 129 15.68 -27.89 12.69
CA GLU A 129 16.94 -27.19 12.96
C GLU A 129 17.77 -27.03 11.67
N GLY A 130 18.47 -25.90 11.55
CA GLY A 130 19.27 -25.51 10.38
C GLY A 130 18.76 -24.22 9.72
N ILE A 131 17.45 -23.94 9.77
CA ILE A 131 16.86 -22.71 9.24
C ILE A 131 17.34 -21.52 10.08
N LYS A 132 17.90 -20.50 9.39
CA LYS A 132 18.43 -19.29 10.02
C LYS A 132 17.57 -18.07 9.79
N ILE A 133 16.96 -17.97 8.61
CA ILE A 133 16.11 -16.84 8.21
C ILE A 133 14.71 -17.39 7.93
N LEU A 134 13.72 -16.73 8.52
CA LEU A 134 12.30 -16.98 8.25
C LEU A 134 11.72 -15.84 7.46
N ASP A 135 11.02 -16.20 6.39
CA ASP A 135 10.25 -15.32 5.52
C ASP A 135 9.08 -16.10 4.88
N GLY A 136 8.06 -15.39 4.34
CA GLY A 136 7.05 -15.95 3.45
C GLY A 136 6.10 -16.99 4.05
N LEU A 137 5.72 -16.87 5.30
CA LEU A 137 4.71 -17.72 5.96
C LEU A 137 3.38 -16.98 6.19
N HIS A 138 3.11 -15.94 5.39
CA HIS A 138 1.96 -15.05 5.57
C HIS A 138 0.64 -15.67 5.09
N ASP A 139 -0.49 -15.06 5.51
CA ASP A 139 -1.86 -15.43 5.12
C ASP A 139 -2.24 -16.89 5.43
N CYS A 140 -1.79 -17.40 6.58
CA CYS A 140 -2.20 -18.72 7.11
C CYS A 140 -3.16 -18.52 8.31
N PRO A 141 -4.44 -18.18 8.08
CA PRO A 141 -5.34 -17.68 9.14
C PRO A 141 -5.67 -18.73 10.23
N ASN A 142 -5.54 -20.00 9.94
CA ASN A 142 -5.79 -21.08 10.89
C ASN A 142 -4.54 -21.61 11.59
N LEU A 143 -3.35 -21.07 11.27
CA LEU A 143 -2.09 -21.51 11.87
C LEU A 143 -2.02 -21.11 13.34
N LYS A 144 -2.05 -22.14 14.23
CA LYS A 144 -2.05 -21.97 15.70
C LYS A 144 -0.74 -22.37 16.34
N GLU A 145 -0.11 -23.42 15.81
CA GLU A 145 1.09 -24.02 16.37
C GLU A 145 2.26 -23.85 15.41
N VAL A 146 3.14 -22.89 15.72
CA VAL A 146 4.41 -22.73 15.02
C VAL A 146 5.52 -22.94 16.04
N LYS A 147 6.36 -23.96 15.81
CA LYS A 147 7.57 -24.17 16.60
C LYS A 147 8.77 -23.67 15.81
N LEU A 148 9.31 -22.54 16.24
CA LEU A 148 10.54 -21.99 15.70
C LEU A 148 11.76 -22.77 16.21
N PRO A 149 12.68 -23.23 15.33
CA PRO A 149 13.90 -23.91 15.75
C PRO A 149 14.90 -22.95 16.42
N GLU A 150 15.77 -23.49 17.25
CA GLU A 150 16.80 -22.69 17.95
C GLU A 150 17.84 -22.09 16.98
N SER A 151 17.94 -22.63 15.76
CA SER A 151 18.85 -22.13 14.72
C SER A 151 18.44 -20.80 14.10
N VAL A 152 17.18 -20.33 14.30
CA VAL A 152 16.68 -19.07 13.72
C VAL A 152 17.41 -17.88 14.30
N GLU A 153 17.98 -17.05 13.41
CA GLU A 153 18.71 -15.83 13.73
C GLU A 153 17.92 -14.56 13.32
N CYS A 154 17.07 -14.67 12.27
CA CYS A 154 16.29 -13.57 11.71
C CYS A 154 14.84 -14.01 11.38
N ILE A 155 13.87 -13.16 11.71
CA ILE A 155 12.49 -13.24 11.24
C ILE A 155 12.23 -11.96 10.45
N GLU A 156 12.05 -12.09 9.13
CA GLU A 156 11.85 -10.94 8.25
C GLU A 156 10.50 -10.25 8.48
N SER A 157 10.40 -9.03 8.00
CA SER A 157 9.15 -8.26 8.06
C SER A 157 8.02 -9.02 7.34
N TYR A 158 6.81 -8.98 7.91
CA TYR A 158 5.62 -9.64 7.38
C TYR A 158 5.67 -11.18 7.29
N THR A 159 6.68 -11.84 7.83
CA THR A 159 6.81 -13.32 7.78
C THR A 159 5.54 -14.05 8.18
N PHE A 160 4.87 -13.64 9.25
CA PHE A 160 3.63 -14.25 9.73
C PHE A 160 2.40 -13.35 9.53
N ALA A 161 2.46 -12.37 8.64
CA ALA A 161 1.35 -11.46 8.41
C ALA A 161 0.06 -12.23 8.07
N GLY A 162 -1.08 -11.83 8.65
CA GLY A 162 -2.37 -12.49 8.39
C GLY A 162 -2.55 -13.88 9.06
N CYS A 163 -1.61 -14.33 9.90
CA CYS A 163 -1.74 -15.56 10.68
C CYS A 163 -2.60 -15.33 11.93
N THR A 164 -3.88 -15.04 11.73
CA THR A 164 -4.81 -14.56 12.76
C THR A 164 -5.07 -15.52 13.91
N SER A 165 -4.74 -16.81 13.77
CA SER A 165 -4.89 -17.81 14.84
C SER A 165 -3.66 -17.95 15.75
N ILE A 166 -2.55 -17.24 15.47
CA ILE A 166 -1.38 -17.24 16.36
C ILE A 166 -1.65 -16.30 17.54
N GLU A 167 -1.92 -16.88 18.70
CA GLU A 167 -2.16 -16.12 19.94
C GLU A 167 -0.88 -15.92 20.77
N LYS A 168 0.11 -16.77 20.59
CA LYS A 168 1.40 -16.75 21.30
C LYS A 168 2.50 -17.26 20.39
N ILE A 169 3.67 -16.69 20.51
CA ILE A 169 4.87 -17.18 19.83
C ILE A 169 6.08 -17.07 20.74
N ARG A 170 6.90 -18.13 20.76
CA ARG A 170 8.17 -18.15 21.48
C ARG A 170 9.29 -17.74 20.54
N ILE A 171 9.98 -16.67 20.88
CA ILE A 171 11.17 -16.19 20.17
C ILE A 171 12.41 -16.91 20.71
N PRO A 172 13.11 -17.71 19.89
CA PRO A 172 14.28 -18.48 20.29
C PRO A 172 15.47 -17.62 20.73
N LYS A 173 16.42 -18.24 21.44
CA LYS A 173 17.60 -17.55 21.99
C LYS A 173 18.54 -16.94 20.95
N ASN A 174 18.63 -17.52 19.75
CA ASN A 174 19.56 -17.07 18.72
C ASN A 174 18.99 -15.97 17.82
N VAL A 175 17.67 -15.67 17.91
CA VAL A 175 17.08 -14.58 17.15
C VAL A 175 17.73 -13.26 17.54
N SER A 176 18.28 -12.58 16.55
CA SER A 176 18.96 -11.28 16.69
C SER A 176 18.25 -10.15 15.97
N TYR A 177 17.33 -10.48 15.06
CA TYR A 177 16.53 -9.51 14.31
C TYR A 177 15.09 -10.00 14.12
N PHE A 178 14.15 -9.14 14.41
CA PHE A 178 12.77 -9.08 13.96
C PHE A 178 12.19 -7.72 14.34
N ASP A 179 11.06 -7.35 13.78
CA ASP A 179 10.30 -6.15 14.14
C ASP A 179 8.81 -6.47 14.32
N GLY A 180 8.01 -5.45 14.65
CA GLY A 180 6.59 -5.63 14.91
C GLY A 180 5.82 -6.05 13.65
N SER A 181 6.26 -5.66 12.46
CA SER A 181 5.59 -6.01 11.19
C SER A 181 5.72 -7.49 10.84
N SER A 182 6.72 -8.21 11.40
CA SER A 182 6.86 -9.66 11.24
C SER A 182 5.59 -10.43 11.64
N PHE A 183 4.73 -9.83 12.47
CA PHE A 183 3.49 -10.40 13.00
C PHE A 183 2.26 -9.53 12.72
N ALA A 184 2.28 -8.78 11.62
CA ALA A 184 1.16 -7.95 11.20
C ALA A 184 -0.13 -8.78 11.11
N ASP A 185 -1.26 -8.19 11.55
CA ASP A 185 -2.58 -8.86 11.58
C ASP A 185 -2.61 -10.25 12.26
N CYS A 186 -1.64 -10.54 13.14
CA CYS A 186 -1.72 -11.68 14.06
C CYS A 186 -2.48 -11.30 15.33
N HIS A 187 -3.15 -12.28 15.99
CA HIS A 187 -3.89 -12.02 17.24
C HIS A 187 -3.03 -12.30 18.49
N ILE A 188 -1.78 -11.84 18.48
CA ILE A 188 -0.84 -12.12 19.56
C ILE A 188 -1.26 -11.40 20.84
N SER A 189 -1.48 -12.17 21.91
CA SER A 189 -1.76 -11.65 23.25
C SER A 189 -0.50 -11.42 24.10
N ARG A 190 0.57 -12.16 23.81
CA ARG A 190 1.90 -12.00 24.42
C ARG A 190 2.97 -12.67 23.56
N PHE A 191 4.14 -12.07 23.54
CA PHE A 191 5.36 -12.73 23.10
C PHE A 191 6.00 -13.51 24.26
N GLU A 192 6.58 -14.66 23.95
CA GLU A 192 7.39 -15.44 24.89
C GLU A 192 8.85 -15.42 24.40
N LEU A 193 9.74 -14.88 25.20
CA LEU A 193 11.15 -14.79 24.86
C LEU A 193 11.97 -15.85 25.61
N ASP A 194 12.88 -16.51 24.93
CA ASP A 194 13.87 -17.35 25.61
C ASP A 194 14.71 -16.50 26.56
N SER A 195 14.81 -16.96 27.82
CA SER A 195 15.53 -16.23 28.88
C SER A 195 17.00 -15.96 28.55
N ASP A 196 17.61 -16.82 27.74
CA ASP A 196 19.03 -16.77 27.35
C ASP A 196 19.25 -15.92 26.07
N ASN A 197 18.20 -15.31 25.49
CA ASN A 197 18.38 -14.44 24.36
C ASN A 197 19.25 -13.23 24.73
N PRO A 198 20.38 -13.00 24.03
CA PRO A 198 21.30 -11.92 24.36
C PRO A 198 20.84 -10.55 23.81
N ASN A 199 19.95 -10.51 22.83
CA ASN A 199 19.62 -9.32 22.06
C ASN A 199 18.38 -8.59 22.58
N PHE A 200 17.41 -9.34 23.12
CA PHE A 200 16.12 -8.82 23.52
C PHE A 200 15.82 -9.01 25.00
N LYS A 201 14.79 -8.32 25.45
CA LYS A 201 14.19 -8.44 26.77
C LYS A 201 12.68 -8.40 26.65
N GLU A 202 12.00 -9.30 27.30
CA GLU A 202 10.55 -9.32 27.42
C GLU A 202 10.13 -8.70 28.75
N ILE A 203 9.13 -7.82 28.71
CA ILE A 203 8.46 -7.27 29.90
C ILE A 203 6.95 -7.30 29.62
N ASP A 204 6.21 -8.04 30.42
CA ASP A 204 4.75 -8.16 30.33
C ASP A 204 4.24 -8.56 28.92
N GLY A 205 4.98 -9.44 28.24
CA GLY A 205 4.66 -9.93 26.91
C GLY A 205 5.08 -8.98 25.77
N VAL A 206 5.70 -7.84 26.06
CA VAL A 206 6.21 -6.86 25.09
C VAL A 206 7.72 -7.05 24.91
N ILE A 207 8.18 -6.99 23.66
CA ILE A 207 9.61 -7.17 23.35
C ILE A 207 10.31 -5.83 23.17
N TYR A 208 11.46 -5.72 23.80
CA TYR A 208 12.39 -4.60 23.75
C TYR A 208 13.79 -5.04 23.34
N SER A 209 14.62 -4.10 22.90
CA SER A 209 16.07 -4.29 22.90
C SER A 209 16.58 -4.61 24.33
N LYS A 210 17.71 -5.30 24.43
CA LYS A 210 18.24 -5.76 25.72
C LYS A 210 18.42 -4.63 26.75
N ASP A 211 18.80 -3.44 26.28
CA ASP A 211 19.02 -2.23 27.08
C ASP A 211 17.73 -1.39 27.30
N LEU A 212 16.59 -1.85 26.79
CA LEU A 212 15.29 -1.18 26.83
C LEU A 212 15.23 0.15 26.07
N SER A 213 16.23 0.47 25.25
CA SER A 213 16.26 1.73 24.48
C SER A 213 15.31 1.72 23.30
N ARG A 214 14.90 0.53 22.81
CA ARG A 214 13.99 0.36 21.68
C ARG A 214 12.84 -0.58 22.05
N LEU A 215 11.60 -0.18 21.77
CA LEU A 215 10.44 -1.07 21.76
C LEU A 215 10.38 -1.75 20.39
N ILE A 216 10.45 -3.09 20.36
CA ILE A 216 10.53 -3.90 19.13
C ILE A 216 9.15 -4.35 18.68
N ALA A 217 8.38 -4.99 19.57
CA ALA A 217 7.06 -5.52 19.23
C ALA A 217 6.12 -5.49 20.45
N PHE A 218 4.94 -4.94 20.22
CA PHE A 218 3.83 -4.89 21.17
C PHE A 218 2.74 -5.89 20.73
N PRO A 219 2.19 -6.71 21.62
CA PRO A 219 1.16 -7.67 21.26
C PRO A 219 -0.11 -6.97 20.77
N SER A 220 -0.59 -7.32 19.58
CA SER A 220 -1.79 -6.72 18.97
C SER A 220 -3.05 -6.89 19.84
N TYR A 221 -3.16 -8.02 20.55
CA TYR A 221 -4.24 -8.35 21.49
C TYR A 221 -3.77 -8.29 22.95
N TYR A 222 -3.01 -7.24 23.30
CA TYR A 222 -2.50 -7.04 24.65
C TYR A 222 -3.65 -7.05 25.68
N PRO A 223 -3.57 -7.91 26.73
CA PRO A 223 -4.72 -8.21 27.57
C PRO A 223 -5.02 -7.16 28.67
N HIS A 224 -4.15 -6.17 28.84
CA HIS A 224 -4.28 -5.18 29.92
C HIS A 224 -4.70 -3.82 29.39
N ALA A 225 -5.59 -3.15 30.13
CA ALA A 225 -6.12 -1.83 29.75
C ALA A 225 -5.08 -0.70 29.81
N ASN A 226 -4.04 -0.86 30.65
CA ASN A 226 -3.02 0.17 30.86
C ASN A 226 -1.66 -0.37 30.44
N PHE A 227 -1.01 0.33 29.55
CA PHE A 227 0.38 0.09 29.17
C PHE A 227 1.17 1.39 29.24
N ALA A 228 2.36 1.35 29.81
CA ALA A 228 3.27 2.47 29.86
C ALA A 228 4.61 2.10 29.23
N ILE A 229 5.05 2.90 28.27
CA ILE A 229 6.38 2.74 27.67
C ILE A 229 7.44 3.05 28.73
N PRO A 230 8.46 2.19 28.95
CA PRO A 230 9.53 2.44 29.89
C PRO A 230 10.23 3.78 29.63
N PRO A 231 10.60 4.55 30.69
CA PRO A 231 11.24 5.87 30.53
C PRO A 231 12.67 5.80 29.97
N THR A 232 13.20 4.62 29.74
CA THR A 232 14.49 4.37 29.06
C THR A 232 14.34 4.24 27.55
N THR A 233 13.11 4.03 27.05
CA THR A 233 12.83 3.84 25.62
C THR A 233 13.04 5.15 24.86
N ARG A 234 13.89 5.11 23.85
CA ARG A 234 14.20 6.22 22.95
C ARG A 234 13.58 6.06 21.57
N ILE A 235 13.33 4.81 21.16
CA ILE A 235 12.85 4.48 19.82
C ILE A 235 11.62 3.58 19.94
N ILE A 236 10.54 3.97 19.27
CA ILE A 236 9.42 3.07 18.95
C ILE A 236 9.75 2.48 17.60
N GLY A 237 10.02 1.18 17.55
CA GLY A 237 10.55 0.46 16.40
C GLY A 237 9.57 0.32 15.25
N CYS A 238 10.08 -0.18 14.11
CA CYS A 238 9.28 -0.47 12.91
C CYS A 238 8.14 -1.44 13.26
N GLY A 239 6.89 -1.09 12.87
CA GLY A 239 5.71 -1.90 13.14
C GLY A 239 5.42 -2.18 14.62
N ALA A 240 6.08 -1.50 15.57
CA ALA A 240 6.08 -1.89 16.99
C ALA A 240 4.68 -2.00 17.62
N PHE A 241 3.72 -1.17 17.23
CA PHE A 241 2.31 -1.21 17.64
C PHE A 241 1.37 -1.53 16.47
N MET A 242 1.89 -2.20 15.43
CA MET A 242 1.09 -2.55 14.26
C MET A 242 -0.12 -3.39 14.66
N ASP A 243 -1.30 -3.02 14.13
CA ASP A 243 -2.60 -3.67 14.36
C ASP A 243 -2.99 -3.82 15.85
N SER A 244 -2.34 -3.05 16.75
CA SER A 244 -2.65 -3.11 18.18
C SER A 244 -4.03 -2.54 18.51
N ARG A 245 -4.71 -3.19 19.45
CA ARG A 245 -6.01 -2.76 19.98
C ARG A 245 -5.94 -1.71 21.09
N ILE A 246 -4.82 -1.00 21.17
CA ILE A 246 -4.66 0.03 22.19
C ILE A 246 -5.44 1.29 21.81
N ASP A 247 -6.30 1.76 22.70
CA ASP A 247 -7.13 2.97 22.48
C ASP A 247 -6.34 4.28 22.59
N SER A 248 -5.36 4.32 23.49
CA SER A 248 -4.52 5.48 23.76
C SER A 248 -3.19 5.06 24.37
N ILE A 249 -2.17 5.87 24.15
CA ILE A 249 -0.84 5.67 24.73
C ILE A 249 -0.18 7.02 25.00
N GLU A 250 0.54 7.10 26.10
CA GLU A 250 1.40 8.24 26.40
C GLU A 250 2.80 7.99 25.85
N ILE A 251 3.30 8.89 25.02
CA ILE A 251 4.67 8.87 24.51
C ILE A 251 5.56 9.63 25.48
N PRO A 252 6.46 8.94 26.23
CA PRO A 252 7.29 9.58 27.22
C PRO A 252 8.32 10.52 26.60
N GLU A 253 8.79 11.49 27.40
CA GLU A 253 9.80 12.48 27.00
C GLU A 253 11.19 11.86 26.63
N SER A 254 11.39 10.57 26.89
CA SER A 254 12.58 9.84 26.50
C SER A 254 12.58 9.44 25.02
N VAL A 255 11.40 9.36 24.37
CA VAL A 255 11.28 8.92 22.97
C VAL A 255 11.72 10.02 22.04
N GLU A 256 12.70 9.71 21.19
CA GLU A 256 13.28 10.62 20.19
C GLU A 256 12.87 10.28 18.77
N GLU A 257 12.48 9.03 18.51
CA GLU A 257 12.12 8.53 17.17
C GLU A 257 10.94 7.56 17.22
N ILE A 258 10.02 7.74 16.27
CA ILE A 258 8.96 6.80 15.91
C ILE A 258 9.29 6.32 14.50
N GLU A 259 9.54 5.03 14.32
CA GLU A 259 9.97 4.48 13.04
C GLU A 259 8.82 4.22 12.07
N GLU A 260 9.16 3.69 10.90
CA GLU A 260 8.23 3.33 9.84
C GLU A 260 7.15 2.36 10.38
N GLU A 261 5.88 2.58 9.97
CA GLU A 261 4.74 1.70 10.30
C GLU A 261 4.48 1.50 11.80
N ALA A 262 5.14 2.23 12.69
CA ALA A 262 5.16 1.97 14.13
C ALA A 262 3.77 1.80 14.77
N PHE A 263 2.74 2.48 14.30
CA PHE A 263 1.33 2.38 14.73
C PHE A 263 0.39 1.99 13.59
N GLN A 264 0.90 1.49 12.46
CA GLN A 264 0.06 1.14 11.32
C GLN A 264 -1.07 0.19 11.74
N GLY A 265 -2.31 0.47 11.32
CA GLY A 265 -3.46 -0.39 11.62
C GLY A 265 -3.96 -0.33 13.07
N SER A 266 -3.26 0.37 13.99
CA SER A 266 -3.66 0.40 15.41
C SER A 266 -5.04 1.04 15.62
N GLU A 267 -5.76 0.58 16.66
CA GLU A 267 -7.09 1.09 17.02
C GLU A 267 -7.04 2.40 17.84
N ILE A 268 -5.88 3.06 17.88
CA ILE A 268 -5.65 4.26 18.66
C ILE A 268 -6.64 5.38 18.26
N LYS A 269 -7.29 6.00 19.27
CA LYS A 269 -8.27 7.08 19.06
C LYS A 269 -7.66 8.46 19.16
N SER A 270 -6.67 8.61 20.02
CA SER A 270 -5.95 9.87 20.18
C SER A 270 -4.52 9.64 20.64
N ILE A 271 -3.62 10.51 20.18
CA ILE A 271 -2.22 10.48 20.60
C ILE A 271 -1.64 11.91 20.66
N ALA A 272 -0.80 12.16 21.65
CA ALA A 272 0.03 13.35 21.74
C ALA A 272 1.50 12.93 21.56
N ILE A 273 2.12 13.42 20.49
CA ILE A 273 3.54 13.20 20.25
C ILE A 273 4.33 14.26 21.00
N SER A 274 5.19 13.81 21.93
CA SER A 274 6.06 14.67 22.71
C SER A 274 7.03 15.46 21.83
N ASP A 275 7.42 16.66 22.27
CA ASP A 275 8.41 17.50 21.57
C ASP A 275 9.84 16.91 21.64
N SER A 276 10.08 15.86 22.41
CA SER A 276 11.30 15.04 22.35
C SER A 276 11.45 14.27 21.05
N VAL A 277 10.33 13.90 20.40
CA VAL A 277 10.34 13.17 19.12
C VAL A 277 10.78 14.09 17.99
N LYS A 278 11.94 13.77 17.41
CA LYS A 278 12.60 14.52 16.31
C LYS A 278 12.33 13.93 14.93
N LYS A 279 11.91 12.65 14.88
CA LYS A 279 11.68 11.94 13.63
C LYS A 279 10.48 11.01 13.74
N ILE A 280 9.62 11.05 12.71
CA ILE A 280 8.53 10.10 12.50
C ILE A 280 8.74 9.46 11.13
N GLY A 281 8.64 8.13 11.06
CA GLY A 281 8.78 7.34 9.84
C GLY A 281 7.55 7.46 8.92
N LYS A 282 7.72 7.09 7.65
CA LYS A 282 6.60 6.96 6.72
C LYS A 282 5.62 5.90 7.22
N LEU A 283 4.34 6.01 6.84
CA LEU A 283 3.30 5.03 7.18
C LEU A 283 3.02 4.88 8.70
N ALA A 284 3.68 5.66 9.59
CA ALA A 284 3.67 5.39 11.03
C ALA A 284 2.26 5.35 11.66
N PHE A 285 1.28 6.07 11.12
CA PHE A 285 -0.13 6.04 11.55
C PHE A 285 -1.08 5.65 10.39
N ARG A 286 -0.57 4.99 9.35
CA ARG A 286 -1.40 4.52 8.25
C ARG A 286 -2.43 3.51 8.76
N PHE A 287 -3.66 3.53 8.22
CA PHE A 287 -4.77 2.66 8.63
C PHE A 287 -5.20 2.79 10.10
N CYS A 288 -4.76 3.81 10.84
CA CYS A 288 -5.34 4.11 12.16
C CYS A 288 -6.79 4.60 11.98
N ARG A 289 -7.70 3.69 11.68
CA ARG A 289 -9.07 4.01 11.25
C ARG A 289 -9.89 4.71 12.34
N ASN A 290 -9.52 4.50 13.62
CA ASN A 290 -10.19 5.06 14.79
C ASN A 290 -9.56 6.39 15.27
N LEU A 291 -8.46 6.84 14.65
CA LEU A 291 -7.77 8.06 15.06
C LEU A 291 -8.63 9.31 14.80
N GLU A 292 -9.10 9.93 15.88
CA GLU A 292 -9.95 11.13 15.87
C GLU A 292 -9.13 12.41 15.98
N SER A 293 -8.02 12.35 16.73
CA SER A 293 -7.16 13.51 16.97
C SER A 293 -5.71 13.13 17.21
N ILE A 294 -4.80 14.00 16.75
CA ILE A 294 -3.37 13.89 17.00
C ILE A 294 -2.77 15.26 17.29
N LYS A 295 -1.89 15.31 18.31
CA LYS A 295 -1.00 16.44 18.53
C LYS A 295 0.39 16.05 18.05
N LEU A 296 0.90 16.73 17.02
CA LEU A 296 2.24 16.52 16.48
C LEU A 296 3.32 17.17 17.32
N SER A 297 4.52 16.57 17.31
CA SER A 297 5.72 17.13 17.94
C SER A 297 6.10 18.48 17.33
N GLY A 298 6.49 19.43 18.17
CA GLY A 298 7.07 20.70 17.75
C GLY A 298 8.51 20.59 17.20
N SER A 299 9.12 19.42 17.29
CA SER A 299 10.52 19.20 16.87
C SER A 299 10.68 18.55 15.49
N ILE A 300 9.60 18.04 14.88
CA ILE A 300 9.65 17.51 13.51
C ILE A 300 9.51 18.64 12.49
N SER A 301 10.14 18.53 11.32
CA SER A 301 10.10 19.56 10.28
C SER A 301 9.30 19.16 9.04
N LYS A 302 8.85 17.91 8.96
CA LYS A 302 8.08 17.38 7.83
C LYS A 302 7.01 16.39 8.27
N ILE A 303 5.94 16.29 7.48
CA ILE A 303 4.98 15.20 7.53
C ILE A 303 5.45 14.15 6.50
N PRO A 304 5.84 12.95 6.92
CA PRO A 304 6.30 11.91 6.01
C PRO A 304 5.20 11.39 5.08
N GLU A 305 5.67 10.68 4.04
CA GLU A 305 4.82 9.99 3.10
C GLU A 305 3.83 9.05 3.80
N GLN A 306 2.55 9.13 3.40
CA GLN A 306 1.43 8.31 3.86
C GLN A 306 1.25 8.28 5.40
N LEU A 307 1.77 9.27 6.13
CA LEU A 307 1.75 9.26 7.61
C LEU A 307 0.38 8.97 8.19
N PHE A 308 -0.68 9.60 7.66
CA PHE A 308 -2.08 9.46 8.12
C PHE A 308 -2.99 8.84 7.06
N SER A 309 -2.42 8.16 6.07
CA SER A 309 -3.23 7.54 5.02
C SER A 309 -4.25 6.57 5.63
N SER A 310 -5.52 6.66 5.21
CA SER A 310 -6.64 5.83 5.69
C SER A 310 -7.04 6.02 7.17
N CYS A 311 -6.76 7.19 7.76
CA CYS A 311 -7.30 7.59 9.08
C CYS A 311 -8.75 8.08 8.92
N HIS A 312 -9.71 7.15 8.85
CA HIS A 312 -11.09 7.48 8.48
C HIS A 312 -11.86 8.31 9.51
N SER A 313 -11.50 8.23 10.81
CA SER A 313 -12.15 8.98 11.88
C SER A 313 -11.57 10.39 12.09
N LEU A 314 -10.45 10.72 11.42
CA LEU A 314 -9.81 12.02 11.53
C LEU A 314 -10.63 13.07 10.79
N LYS A 315 -11.34 13.92 11.53
CA LYS A 315 -12.21 14.95 10.96
C LYS A 315 -11.50 16.27 10.68
N LYS A 316 -10.49 16.58 11.48
CA LYS A 316 -9.75 17.83 11.40
C LYS A 316 -8.27 17.59 11.66
N ILE A 317 -7.42 18.23 10.87
CA ILE A 317 -5.99 18.27 11.15
C ILE A 317 -5.44 19.70 11.04
N GLY A 318 -4.71 20.11 12.09
CA GLY A 318 -3.90 21.32 12.08
C GLY A 318 -2.43 20.94 11.85
N ILE A 319 -1.83 21.40 10.76
CA ILE A 319 -0.41 21.22 10.49
C ILE A 319 0.36 22.35 11.13
N PRO A 320 1.14 22.08 12.20
CA PRO A 320 1.75 23.13 13.00
C PRO A 320 2.89 23.88 12.29
N SER A 321 3.24 25.05 12.81
CA SER A 321 4.16 26.00 12.18
C SER A 321 5.62 25.53 12.04
N ASN A 322 6.02 24.53 12.80
CA ASN A 322 7.34 23.90 12.68
C ASN A 322 7.47 23.01 11.43
N ILE A 323 6.36 22.53 10.88
CA ILE A 323 6.35 21.71 9.67
C ILE A 323 6.62 22.61 8.45
N LYS A 324 7.67 22.27 7.70
CA LYS A 324 8.05 22.96 6.46
C LYS A 324 7.52 22.28 5.22
N ARG A 325 7.47 20.94 5.23
CA ARG A 325 7.11 20.12 4.07
C ARG A 325 6.10 19.02 4.45
N ILE A 326 5.17 18.78 3.52
CA ILE A 326 4.24 17.66 3.58
C ILE A 326 4.51 16.77 2.37
N GLU A 327 4.81 15.49 2.63
CA GLU A 327 5.20 14.54 1.60
C GLU A 327 3.98 13.85 0.95
N TYR A 328 4.24 13.06 -0.09
CA TYR A 328 3.25 12.42 -0.97
C TYR A 328 2.19 11.64 -0.18
N THR A 329 0.92 11.81 -0.57
CA THR A 329 -0.25 11.09 -0.03
C THR A 329 -0.35 11.04 1.50
N ALA A 330 0.26 12.01 2.20
CA ALA A 330 0.30 12.04 3.66
C ALA A 330 -1.08 11.94 4.34
N LEU A 331 -2.13 12.40 3.68
CA LEU A 331 -3.53 12.42 4.15
C LEU A 331 -4.48 11.69 3.17
N ALA A 332 -3.98 10.79 2.35
CA ALA A 332 -4.80 10.04 1.40
C ALA A 332 -5.80 9.11 2.11
N TRP A 333 -6.96 8.87 1.49
CA TRP A 333 -8.03 7.99 1.99
C TRP A 333 -8.57 8.35 3.40
N CYS A 334 -8.35 9.57 3.89
CA CYS A 334 -8.97 10.06 5.13
C CYS A 334 -10.44 10.42 4.87
N GLY A 335 -11.31 9.43 4.69
CA GLY A 335 -12.69 9.63 4.26
C GLY A 335 -13.54 10.53 5.17
N GLY A 336 -13.21 10.63 6.46
CA GLY A 336 -13.88 11.50 7.43
C GLY A 336 -13.35 12.93 7.50
N LEU A 337 -12.26 13.26 6.77
CA LEU A 337 -11.59 14.55 6.92
C LEU A 337 -12.42 15.70 6.34
N GLU A 338 -12.80 16.63 7.18
CA GLU A 338 -13.61 17.80 6.85
C GLU A 338 -12.80 19.10 6.77
N GLU A 339 -11.72 19.20 7.53
CA GLU A 339 -10.95 20.44 7.64
C GLU A 339 -9.43 20.20 7.70
N ILE A 340 -8.69 20.97 6.89
CA ILE A 340 -7.23 21.05 6.93
C ILE A 340 -6.82 22.49 7.20
N ILE A 341 -6.00 22.70 8.24
CA ILE A 341 -5.44 24.00 8.58
C ILE A 341 -3.93 23.92 8.48
N PHE A 342 -3.36 24.54 7.44
CA PHE A 342 -1.93 24.78 7.39
C PHE A 342 -1.62 26.05 8.18
N HIS A 343 -0.82 25.93 9.25
CA HIS A 343 -0.39 27.10 10.01
C HIS A 343 0.80 27.81 9.33
N SER A 344 0.97 29.09 9.64
CA SER A 344 2.10 29.89 9.14
C SER A 344 3.42 29.23 9.52
N GLY A 345 4.25 28.92 8.53
CA GLY A 345 5.46 28.10 8.67
C GLY A 345 5.51 26.95 7.67
N VAL A 346 4.34 26.41 7.25
CA VAL A 346 4.27 25.41 6.18
C VAL A 346 4.62 26.08 4.85
N GLU A 347 5.62 25.50 4.15
CA GLU A 347 6.17 26.09 2.93
C GLU A 347 5.84 25.31 1.67
N GLU A 348 5.74 23.97 1.77
CA GLU A 348 5.66 23.12 0.58
C GLU A 348 4.77 21.90 0.83
N VAL A 349 3.90 21.62 -0.15
CA VAL A 349 3.32 20.30 -0.38
C VAL A 349 4.05 19.72 -1.59
N THR A 350 4.64 18.53 -1.43
CA THR A 350 5.50 17.91 -2.44
C THR A 350 4.77 17.72 -3.78
N PRO A 351 5.39 18.10 -4.91
CA PRO A 351 4.72 18.10 -6.22
C PRO A 351 4.52 16.71 -6.85
N SER A 352 4.94 15.65 -6.18
CA SER A 352 4.94 14.28 -6.74
C SER A 352 3.55 13.64 -6.90
N GLY A 353 2.45 14.39 -6.67
CA GLY A 353 1.08 13.90 -6.82
C GLY A 353 0.12 14.47 -5.77
N PRO A 354 -1.12 13.96 -5.69
CA PRO A 354 -2.15 14.52 -4.83
C PRO A 354 -1.80 14.34 -3.34
N LEU A 355 -2.02 15.39 -2.54
CA LEU A 355 -1.97 15.34 -1.08
C LEU A 355 -3.06 14.41 -0.55
N LEU A 356 -4.23 14.50 -1.16
CA LEU A 356 -5.44 13.81 -0.79
C LEU A 356 -5.92 12.92 -1.92
N ILE A 357 -6.33 11.70 -1.56
CA ILE A 357 -7.02 10.76 -2.45
C ILE A 357 -8.25 10.26 -1.67
N ARG A 358 -9.45 10.30 -2.28
CA ARG A 358 -10.69 9.78 -1.69
C ARG A 358 -11.02 10.32 -0.29
N THR A 359 -10.83 11.63 -0.06
CA THR A 359 -11.29 12.36 1.13
C THR A 359 -12.57 13.12 0.80
N SER A 360 -13.67 12.40 0.60
CA SER A 360 -14.91 12.91 0.01
C SER A 360 -15.68 13.95 0.85
N HIS A 361 -15.29 14.16 2.11
CA HIS A 361 -15.99 15.04 3.04
C HIS A 361 -15.25 16.37 3.31
N LEU A 362 -14.18 16.67 2.58
CA LEU A 362 -13.40 17.88 2.80
C LEU A 362 -14.24 19.13 2.49
N LYS A 363 -14.42 19.98 3.50
CA LYS A 363 -15.23 21.21 3.41
C LYS A 363 -14.37 22.45 3.37
N ARG A 364 -13.25 22.46 4.11
CA ARG A 364 -12.46 23.66 4.35
C ARG A 364 -10.96 23.40 4.31
N VAL A 365 -10.24 24.27 3.61
CA VAL A 365 -8.76 24.30 3.60
C VAL A 365 -8.27 25.71 3.88
N VAL A 366 -7.44 25.87 4.93
CA VAL A 366 -6.80 27.15 5.29
C VAL A 366 -5.36 27.16 4.79
N ILE A 367 -5.03 28.15 3.97
CA ILE A 367 -3.72 28.31 3.30
C ILE A 367 -2.99 29.51 3.92
N PRO A 368 -1.80 29.34 4.53
CA PRO A 368 -1.06 30.40 5.20
C PRO A 368 -0.28 31.28 4.23
N ASP A 369 0.26 32.36 4.76
CA ASP A 369 1.15 33.29 4.04
C ASP A 369 2.47 32.64 3.57
N THR A 370 2.90 31.56 4.22
CA THR A 370 4.21 30.92 3.97
C THR A 370 4.17 29.82 2.92
N LEU A 371 2.98 29.29 2.55
CA LEU A 371 2.88 28.20 1.56
C LEU A 371 3.27 28.72 0.17
N LYS A 372 4.33 28.14 -0.38
CA LYS A 372 4.96 28.52 -1.66
C LYS A 372 4.57 27.61 -2.82
N SER A 373 4.37 26.32 -2.51
CA SER A 373 4.14 25.28 -3.51
C SER A 373 2.97 24.39 -3.09
N LEU A 374 2.05 24.24 -4.04
CA LEU A 374 0.91 23.34 -3.96
C LEU A 374 0.77 22.72 -5.35
N PRO A 375 0.85 21.38 -5.50
CA PRO A 375 0.70 20.74 -6.79
C PRO A 375 -0.71 20.98 -7.35
N GLY A 376 -0.81 21.05 -8.67
CA GLY A 376 -2.10 20.95 -9.34
C GLY A 376 -2.79 19.67 -8.89
N GLY A 377 -4.08 19.75 -8.61
CA GLY A 377 -4.83 18.58 -8.15
C GLY A 377 -4.51 18.09 -6.74
N ALA A 378 -3.80 18.86 -5.92
CA ALA A 378 -3.53 18.50 -4.51
C ALA A 378 -4.78 18.02 -3.76
N PHE A 379 -5.96 18.53 -4.13
CA PHE A 379 -7.26 18.22 -3.52
C PHE A 379 -8.21 17.46 -4.46
N SER A 380 -7.76 17.02 -5.63
CA SER A 380 -8.65 16.63 -6.73
C SER A 380 -9.34 15.29 -6.54
N TYR A 381 -8.70 14.28 -6.00
CA TYR A 381 -9.34 12.99 -5.69
C TYR A 381 -10.20 13.02 -4.41
N SER A 382 -10.38 14.17 -3.81
CA SER A 382 -11.15 14.36 -2.59
C SER A 382 -12.26 15.32 -2.88
N GLY A 383 -13.48 15.00 -2.90
CA GLY A 383 -14.66 15.85 -2.99
C GLY A 383 -14.53 17.35 -3.35
N ASN A 384 -13.34 17.91 -3.51
CA ASN A 384 -12.92 19.33 -3.52
C ASN A 384 -13.48 20.10 -2.31
N PRO A 385 -12.69 20.90 -1.62
CA PRO A 385 -13.21 21.68 -0.49
C PRO A 385 -14.30 22.63 -0.98
N ASP A 386 -15.31 22.83 -0.15
CA ASP A 386 -16.34 23.84 -0.43
C ASP A 386 -15.73 25.25 -0.37
N VAL A 387 -14.73 25.43 0.51
CA VAL A 387 -14.12 26.74 0.80
C VAL A 387 -12.60 26.62 0.94
N PHE A 388 -11.90 27.46 0.16
CA PHE A 388 -10.53 27.85 0.45
C PHE A 388 -10.49 29.15 1.23
N GLU A 389 -9.67 29.19 2.29
CA GLU A 389 -9.31 30.41 3.00
C GLU A 389 -7.81 30.67 2.77
N LEU A 390 -7.50 31.78 2.13
CA LEU A 390 -6.14 32.20 1.82
C LEU A 390 -5.74 33.39 2.65
N ASP A 391 -4.62 33.30 3.39
CA ASP A 391 -4.05 34.47 4.06
C ASP A 391 -3.74 35.57 3.03
N SER A 392 -4.27 36.77 3.26
CA SER A 392 -4.14 37.92 2.34
C SER A 392 -2.68 38.31 2.07
N ARG A 393 -1.76 37.95 2.97
CA ARG A 393 -0.31 38.20 2.85
C ARG A 393 0.40 37.15 1.99
N ASN A 394 -0.28 36.08 1.57
CA ASN A 394 0.37 35.06 0.75
C ASN A 394 0.87 35.66 -0.58
N PRO A 395 2.19 35.58 -0.88
CA PRO A 395 2.75 36.17 -2.08
C PRO A 395 2.72 35.24 -3.30
N TYR A 396 2.30 33.98 -3.16
CA TYR A 396 2.39 32.93 -4.17
C TYR A 396 1.05 32.58 -4.81
N PHE A 397 -0.05 32.75 -4.07
CA PHE A 397 -1.39 32.39 -4.52
C PHE A 397 -2.36 33.58 -4.48
N SER A 398 -3.44 33.48 -5.23
CA SER A 398 -4.58 34.38 -5.19
C SER A 398 -5.86 33.56 -5.17
N LEU A 399 -6.89 34.09 -4.50
CA LEU A 399 -8.22 33.50 -4.44
C LEU A 399 -9.23 34.45 -5.08
N ARG A 400 -9.97 33.98 -6.10
CA ARG A 400 -11.00 34.75 -6.81
C ARG A 400 -12.21 33.85 -7.01
N ASP A 401 -13.37 34.30 -6.62
CA ASP A 401 -14.64 33.54 -6.72
C ASP A 401 -14.53 32.11 -6.16
N GLY A 402 -13.75 31.95 -5.07
CA GLY A 402 -13.47 30.66 -4.44
C GLY A 402 -12.47 29.77 -5.16
N ILE A 403 -11.96 30.15 -6.33
CA ILE A 403 -10.99 29.41 -7.12
C ILE A 403 -9.57 29.82 -6.74
N LEU A 404 -8.70 28.85 -6.54
CA LEU A 404 -7.29 29.07 -6.20
C LEU A 404 -6.44 29.15 -7.46
N TYR A 405 -5.68 30.24 -7.60
CA TYR A 405 -4.78 30.53 -8.71
C TYR A 405 -3.34 30.76 -8.22
N SER A 406 -2.38 30.71 -9.14
CA SER A 406 -1.09 31.37 -8.97
C SER A 406 -1.31 32.86 -8.68
N LYS A 407 -0.32 33.52 -8.05
CA LYS A 407 -0.45 34.94 -7.63
C LYS A 407 -0.79 35.88 -8.78
N ASP A 408 -0.20 35.65 -9.94
CA ASP A 408 -0.44 36.42 -11.16
C ASP A 408 -1.79 36.09 -11.85
N GLY A 409 -2.47 35.04 -11.39
CA GLY A 409 -3.75 34.59 -11.95
C GLY A 409 -3.65 33.84 -13.27
N THR A 410 -2.44 33.53 -13.73
CA THR A 410 -2.23 32.87 -15.04
C THR A 410 -2.41 31.35 -14.99
N ARG A 411 -2.37 30.74 -13.82
CA ARG A 411 -2.50 29.29 -13.61
C ARG A 411 -3.67 28.99 -12.65
N ILE A 412 -4.59 28.09 -13.03
CA ILE A 412 -5.58 27.54 -12.10
C ILE A 412 -4.92 26.39 -11.33
N ILE A 413 -4.98 26.44 -9.99
CA ILE A 413 -4.42 25.42 -9.09
C ILE A 413 -5.51 24.45 -8.62
N SER A 414 -6.68 24.98 -8.22
CA SER A 414 -7.80 24.15 -7.75
C SER A 414 -9.13 24.88 -7.89
N VAL A 415 -10.15 24.12 -8.30
CA VAL A 415 -11.53 24.60 -8.45
C VAL A 415 -12.40 23.92 -7.40
N PRO A 416 -13.03 24.66 -6.47
CA PRO A 416 -13.95 24.09 -5.50
C PRO A 416 -15.27 23.66 -6.17
N ASN A 417 -15.99 22.75 -5.51
CA ASN A 417 -17.31 22.28 -5.89
C ASN A 417 -17.38 21.50 -7.22
N ARG A 418 -17.34 20.18 -7.12
CA ARG A 418 -17.46 19.23 -8.26
C ARG A 418 -18.83 19.16 -8.93
N ASN A 419 -19.85 19.73 -8.34
CA ASN A 419 -21.22 19.67 -8.87
C ASN A 419 -21.51 20.75 -9.94
N ARG A 420 -20.47 21.40 -10.47
CA ARG A 420 -20.62 22.40 -11.53
C ARG A 420 -20.99 21.72 -12.85
N VAL A 421 -22.05 22.21 -13.47
CA VAL A 421 -22.48 21.78 -14.81
C VAL A 421 -21.72 22.55 -15.90
N ARG A 422 -21.34 23.81 -15.63
CA ARG A 422 -20.62 24.70 -16.53
C ARG A 422 -19.47 25.40 -15.82
N PHE A 423 -18.38 25.61 -16.57
CA PHE A 423 -17.24 26.37 -16.08
C PHE A 423 -16.62 27.24 -17.17
N ASP A 424 -16.60 28.54 -16.93
CA ASP A 424 -15.90 29.50 -17.80
C ASP A 424 -14.50 29.76 -17.20
N VAL A 425 -13.45 29.29 -17.90
CA VAL A 425 -12.07 29.57 -17.51
C VAL A 425 -11.79 31.06 -17.78
N PRO A 426 -11.39 31.83 -16.72
CA PRO A 426 -11.25 33.28 -16.87
C PRO A 426 -10.22 33.72 -17.93
N ALA A 427 -10.50 34.86 -18.57
CA ALA A 427 -9.53 35.51 -19.43
C ALA A 427 -8.23 35.83 -18.66
N GLY A 428 -7.07 35.58 -19.29
CA GLY A 428 -5.75 35.72 -18.66
C GLY A 428 -5.16 34.42 -18.14
N VAL A 429 -5.98 33.36 -17.96
CA VAL A 429 -5.44 32.04 -17.66
C VAL A 429 -4.69 31.50 -18.86
N THR A 430 -3.45 31.05 -18.62
CA THR A 430 -2.56 30.46 -19.62
C THR A 430 -2.29 28.99 -19.39
N VAL A 431 -2.52 28.50 -18.15
CA VAL A 431 -2.28 27.10 -17.79
C VAL A 431 -3.45 26.56 -16.96
N ILE A 432 -4.00 25.43 -17.40
CA ILE A 432 -4.84 24.56 -16.57
C ILE A 432 -3.91 23.51 -15.97
N SER A 433 -3.80 23.53 -14.65
CA SER A 433 -2.89 22.60 -13.94
C SER A 433 -3.40 21.17 -13.98
N GLU A 434 -2.50 20.25 -13.63
CA GLU A 434 -2.78 18.84 -13.49
C GLU A 434 -4.01 18.60 -12.61
N MET A 435 -4.93 17.71 -13.02
CA MET A 435 -6.08 17.22 -12.26
C MET A 435 -7.09 18.31 -11.78
N VAL A 436 -7.08 19.54 -12.31
CA VAL A 436 -7.92 20.65 -11.82
C VAL A 436 -9.41 20.34 -11.89
N PHE A 437 -9.87 19.70 -12.97
CA PHE A 437 -11.26 19.28 -13.17
C PHE A 437 -11.45 17.76 -13.04
N LEU A 438 -10.50 17.06 -12.45
CA LEU A 438 -10.55 15.60 -12.29
C LEU A 438 -11.86 15.16 -11.61
N ASP A 439 -12.54 14.16 -12.21
CA ASP A 439 -13.80 13.59 -11.73
C ASP A 439 -14.93 14.62 -11.51
N MET A 440 -14.94 15.72 -12.24
CA MET A 440 -16.12 16.60 -12.31
C MET A 440 -17.18 15.95 -13.19
N VAL A 441 -17.79 14.88 -12.67
CA VAL A 441 -18.72 14.02 -13.43
C VAL A 441 -19.94 14.74 -14.00
N ASN A 442 -20.34 15.87 -13.41
CA ASN A 442 -21.49 16.67 -13.85
C ASN A 442 -21.11 17.81 -14.80
N LEU A 443 -19.81 17.99 -15.13
CA LEU A 443 -19.36 19.06 -16.00
C LEU A 443 -19.74 18.74 -17.45
N GLU A 444 -20.72 19.48 -17.99
CA GLU A 444 -21.23 19.34 -19.38
C GLU A 444 -20.54 20.30 -20.35
N GLU A 445 -20.16 21.48 -19.87
CA GLU A 445 -19.61 22.53 -20.71
C GLU A 445 -18.42 23.24 -20.02
N VAL A 446 -17.33 23.42 -20.76
CA VAL A 446 -16.19 24.24 -20.36
C VAL A 446 -15.82 25.22 -21.46
N THR A 447 -15.71 26.51 -21.12
CA THR A 447 -15.22 27.54 -22.03
C THR A 447 -13.76 27.85 -21.74
N LEU A 448 -12.91 27.71 -22.76
CA LEU A 448 -11.46 27.94 -22.64
C LEU A 448 -11.08 29.31 -23.26
N PRO A 449 -10.28 30.15 -22.56
CA PRO A 449 -9.96 31.48 -23.05
C PRO A 449 -8.88 31.46 -24.16
N ALA A 450 -8.92 32.46 -25.04
CA ALA A 450 -7.93 32.64 -26.11
C ALA A 450 -6.50 32.92 -25.60
N THR A 451 -6.29 33.05 -24.29
CA THR A 451 -4.97 33.18 -23.65
C THR A 451 -4.35 31.84 -23.26
N LEU A 452 -5.13 30.75 -23.27
CA LEU A 452 -4.68 29.42 -22.81
C LEU A 452 -3.53 28.88 -23.68
N LYS A 453 -2.47 28.37 -23.04
CA LYS A 453 -1.27 27.82 -23.68
C LYS A 453 -1.06 26.34 -23.38
N THR A 454 -1.41 25.92 -22.16
CA THR A 454 -1.10 24.56 -21.68
C THR A 454 -2.27 23.93 -20.95
N ILE A 455 -2.54 22.67 -21.26
CA ILE A 455 -3.45 21.80 -20.52
C ILE A 455 -2.61 20.62 -19.98
N GLU A 456 -2.44 20.58 -18.65
CA GLU A 456 -1.58 19.59 -18.00
C GLU A 456 -2.30 18.26 -17.79
N SER A 457 -1.58 17.26 -17.30
CA SER A 457 -2.01 15.87 -17.18
C SER A 457 -3.31 15.73 -16.40
N ARG A 458 -4.20 14.85 -16.90
CA ARG A 458 -5.47 14.50 -16.25
C ARG A 458 -6.39 15.71 -15.93
N ALA A 459 -6.19 16.84 -16.60
CA ALA A 459 -6.94 18.07 -16.31
C ALA A 459 -8.45 17.87 -16.38
N PHE A 460 -8.97 17.09 -17.35
CA PHE A 460 -10.39 16.77 -17.53
C PHE A 460 -10.70 15.27 -17.40
N GLN A 461 -9.79 14.48 -16.79
CA GLN A 461 -10.03 13.06 -16.59
C GLN A 461 -11.29 12.84 -15.74
N GLY A 462 -12.16 11.91 -16.16
CA GLY A 462 -13.39 11.57 -15.43
C GLY A 462 -14.49 12.63 -15.50
N CYS A 463 -14.38 13.65 -16.38
CA CYS A 463 -15.49 14.59 -16.67
C CYS A 463 -16.51 13.90 -17.58
N ASN A 464 -17.23 12.90 -17.06
CA ASN A 464 -18.02 11.98 -17.89
C ASN A 464 -19.31 12.56 -18.47
N SER A 465 -19.73 13.77 -18.08
CA SER A 465 -20.81 14.50 -18.77
C SER A 465 -20.31 15.41 -19.90
N LEU A 466 -18.97 15.58 -20.06
CA LEU A 466 -18.39 16.42 -21.08
C LEU A 466 -18.33 15.66 -22.43
N GLN A 467 -19.28 15.94 -23.32
CA GLN A 467 -19.34 15.28 -24.63
C GLN A 467 -18.46 15.97 -25.67
N SER A 468 -18.18 17.26 -25.51
CA SER A 468 -17.34 18.00 -26.44
C SER A 468 -16.51 19.08 -25.75
N ILE A 469 -15.34 19.39 -26.32
CA ILE A 469 -14.49 20.47 -25.85
C ILE A 469 -13.89 21.24 -27.02
N THR A 470 -13.89 22.58 -26.92
CA THR A 470 -13.22 23.46 -27.90
C THR A 470 -11.92 23.98 -27.32
N ILE A 471 -10.78 23.59 -27.92
CA ILE A 471 -9.45 24.00 -27.56
C ILE A 471 -9.04 25.19 -28.45
N PRO A 472 -8.75 26.38 -27.88
CA PRO A 472 -8.46 27.57 -28.65
C PRO A 472 -7.12 27.48 -29.39
N ALA A 473 -7.01 28.22 -30.49
CA ALA A 473 -5.82 28.26 -31.37
C ALA A 473 -4.51 28.71 -30.68
N SER A 474 -4.62 29.27 -29.48
CA SER A 474 -3.49 29.71 -28.66
C SER A 474 -2.76 28.59 -27.90
N VAL A 475 -3.37 27.40 -27.80
CA VAL A 475 -2.81 26.26 -27.07
C VAL A 475 -1.63 25.67 -27.84
N THR A 476 -0.54 25.44 -27.13
CA THR A 476 0.72 24.91 -27.69
C THR A 476 1.13 23.57 -27.07
N HIS A 477 0.58 23.24 -25.89
CA HIS A 477 0.91 22.00 -25.16
C HIS A 477 -0.34 21.37 -24.56
N VAL A 478 -0.50 20.07 -24.77
CA VAL A 478 -1.58 19.24 -24.18
C VAL A 478 -0.96 17.93 -23.71
N ASP A 479 -1.23 17.53 -22.46
CA ASP A 479 -0.83 16.18 -22.01
C ASP A 479 -1.77 15.13 -22.60
N ILE A 480 -1.24 13.95 -22.94
CA ILE A 480 -2.04 12.86 -23.54
C ILE A 480 -3.21 12.41 -22.64
N ASN A 481 -3.06 12.51 -21.33
CA ASN A 481 -4.10 12.12 -20.38
C ASN A 481 -5.05 13.28 -20.04
N ALA A 482 -4.80 14.50 -20.56
CA ALA A 482 -5.55 15.70 -20.18
C ALA A 482 -7.05 15.60 -20.51
N LEU A 483 -7.39 14.95 -21.61
CA LEU A 483 -8.76 14.88 -22.15
C LEU A 483 -9.44 13.51 -21.93
N TRP A 484 -8.96 12.70 -21.00
CA TRP A 484 -9.52 11.38 -20.75
C TRP A 484 -10.86 11.47 -20.01
N ALA A 485 -11.95 11.57 -20.76
CA ALA A 485 -13.32 11.49 -20.26
C ALA A 485 -14.10 10.44 -21.07
N ASP A 486 -14.80 9.54 -20.39
CA ASP A 486 -15.36 8.32 -21.00
C ASP A 486 -16.41 8.61 -22.07
N ASN A 487 -17.15 9.72 -21.95
CA ASN A 487 -18.19 10.12 -22.88
C ASN A 487 -17.79 11.29 -23.79
N LEU A 488 -16.49 11.62 -23.87
CA LEU A 488 -16.00 12.63 -24.80
C LEU A 488 -16.09 12.11 -26.24
N GLU A 489 -16.87 12.76 -27.07
CA GLU A 489 -17.10 12.38 -28.46
C GLU A 489 -16.37 13.31 -29.44
N ASP A 490 -16.34 14.62 -29.16
CA ASP A 490 -15.83 15.61 -30.07
C ASP A 490 -14.82 16.57 -29.44
N VAL A 491 -13.66 16.70 -30.06
CA VAL A 491 -12.64 17.69 -29.70
C VAL A 491 -12.44 18.64 -30.87
N TYR A 492 -12.71 19.92 -30.66
CA TYR A 492 -12.50 20.97 -31.67
C TYR A 492 -11.21 21.70 -31.40
N LEU A 493 -10.27 21.67 -32.34
CA LEU A 493 -8.98 22.34 -32.24
C LEU A 493 -8.89 23.46 -33.28
N GLY A 494 -8.82 24.71 -32.83
CA GLY A 494 -8.58 25.86 -33.68
C GLY A 494 -7.13 26.08 -34.11
N CYS A 495 -6.23 25.18 -33.72
CA CYS A 495 -4.78 25.31 -33.95
C CYS A 495 -4.41 24.86 -35.37
N SER A 496 -3.79 25.74 -36.17
CA SER A 496 -3.26 25.37 -37.50
C SER A 496 -2.00 24.51 -37.40
N ILE A 497 -1.26 24.61 -36.30
CA ILE A 497 -0.10 23.75 -35.97
C ILE A 497 -0.52 22.86 -34.81
N PRO A 498 -0.38 21.52 -34.91
CA PRO A 498 -0.71 20.63 -33.82
C PRO A 498 0.04 21.01 -32.52
N PRO A 499 -0.65 21.21 -31.39
CA PRO A 499 0.01 21.38 -30.09
C PRO A 499 0.92 20.20 -29.78
N THR A 500 2.05 20.46 -29.12
CA THR A 500 2.91 19.39 -28.62
C THR A 500 2.14 18.54 -27.61
N MET A 501 2.04 17.23 -27.86
CA MET A 501 1.45 16.31 -26.91
C MET A 501 2.55 15.68 -26.04
N THR A 502 2.36 15.71 -24.72
CA THR A 502 3.31 15.18 -23.72
C THR A 502 2.72 13.96 -23.01
N GLY A 503 3.60 13.19 -22.33
CA GLY A 503 3.21 11.99 -21.60
C GLY A 503 3.53 10.68 -22.33
N PRO A 504 3.26 9.52 -21.71
CA PRO A 504 3.52 8.22 -22.30
C PRO A 504 2.54 7.93 -23.44
N ILE A 505 2.98 8.15 -24.67
CA ILE A 505 2.18 7.95 -25.88
C ILE A 505 2.35 6.51 -26.37
N SER A 506 1.27 5.73 -26.31
CA SER A 506 1.18 4.43 -27.01
C SER A 506 0.54 4.62 -28.38
N GLN A 507 1.15 4.06 -29.43
CA GLN A 507 0.55 4.08 -30.78
C GLN A 507 -0.81 3.36 -30.87
N LYS A 508 -1.19 2.60 -29.83
CA LYS A 508 -2.44 1.86 -29.72
C LYS A 508 -3.29 2.37 -28.56
N ASP A 509 -3.22 3.66 -28.24
CA ASP A 509 -4.02 4.20 -27.14
C ASP A 509 -5.52 4.11 -27.49
N TRP A 510 -6.17 3.11 -26.90
CA TRP A 510 -7.58 2.79 -27.15
C TRP A 510 -8.54 3.87 -26.64
N ARG A 511 -8.09 4.70 -25.70
CA ARG A 511 -8.89 5.73 -25.03
C ARG A 511 -9.50 6.75 -25.98
N TYR A 512 -8.81 7.09 -27.07
CA TYR A 512 -9.21 8.13 -28.03
C TYR A 512 -9.68 7.60 -29.39
N ARG A 513 -9.80 6.28 -29.57
CA ARG A 513 -10.16 5.68 -30.86
C ARG A 513 -11.52 6.12 -31.41
N ASN A 514 -12.45 6.44 -30.52
CA ASN A 514 -13.80 6.85 -30.89
C ASN A 514 -14.04 8.36 -30.72
N VAL A 515 -13.00 9.13 -30.39
CA VAL A 515 -13.09 10.59 -30.23
C VAL A 515 -12.78 11.26 -31.56
N ARG A 516 -13.73 12.01 -32.09
CA ARG A 516 -13.56 12.80 -33.31
C ARG A 516 -12.76 14.05 -33.01
N LEU A 517 -11.65 14.23 -33.71
CA LEU A 517 -10.81 15.41 -33.60
C LEU A 517 -11.05 16.31 -34.82
N HIS A 518 -11.72 17.41 -34.60
CA HIS A 518 -12.03 18.40 -35.63
C HIS A 518 -10.92 19.44 -35.71
N VAL A 519 -10.21 19.50 -36.84
CA VAL A 519 -9.05 20.39 -37.05
C VAL A 519 -9.22 21.21 -38.33
N PRO A 520 -8.49 22.35 -38.49
CA PRO A 520 -8.51 23.12 -39.75
C PRO A 520 -8.18 22.21 -40.92
N ARG A 521 -8.94 22.36 -42.03
CA ARG A 521 -8.84 21.49 -43.22
C ARG A 521 -7.40 21.35 -43.73
N GLU A 522 -6.66 22.44 -43.74
CA GLU A 522 -5.26 22.51 -44.18
C GLU A 522 -4.29 21.75 -43.25
N SER A 523 -4.67 21.52 -42.01
CA SER A 523 -3.80 20.92 -40.96
C SER A 523 -4.04 19.42 -40.76
N VAL A 524 -5.02 18.81 -41.43
CA VAL A 524 -5.39 17.39 -41.25
C VAL A 524 -4.17 16.46 -41.38
N THR A 525 -3.29 16.70 -42.37
CA THR A 525 -2.10 15.89 -42.60
C THR A 525 -1.09 16.04 -41.47
N ASP A 526 -0.91 17.23 -40.92
CA ASP A 526 0.03 17.52 -39.84
C ASP A 526 -0.43 16.82 -38.54
N TYR A 527 -1.72 16.84 -38.24
CA TYR A 527 -2.28 16.13 -37.08
C TYR A 527 -2.15 14.61 -37.19
N ARG A 528 -2.39 14.04 -38.38
CA ARG A 528 -2.20 12.59 -38.63
C ARG A 528 -0.76 12.13 -38.46
N ASN A 529 0.19 13.02 -38.66
CA ASN A 529 1.62 12.74 -38.51
C ASN A 529 2.19 13.17 -37.15
N SER A 530 1.37 13.82 -36.30
CA SER A 530 1.81 14.31 -34.99
C SER A 530 1.64 13.23 -33.90
N PRO A 531 2.71 12.92 -33.13
CA PRO A 531 2.64 11.97 -32.03
C PRO A 531 1.53 12.30 -31.04
N GLY A 532 0.74 11.29 -30.67
CA GLY A 532 -0.40 11.40 -29.76
C GLY A 532 -1.71 11.81 -30.48
N TRP A 533 -1.71 12.82 -31.32
CA TRP A 533 -2.90 13.25 -32.08
C TRP A 533 -3.37 12.19 -33.08
N GLN A 534 -2.47 11.39 -33.62
CA GLN A 534 -2.76 10.27 -34.53
C GLN A 534 -3.68 9.19 -33.92
N CYS A 535 -3.89 9.18 -32.58
CA CYS A 535 -4.77 8.22 -31.89
C CYS A 535 -6.26 8.58 -32.03
N PHE A 536 -6.58 9.80 -32.47
CA PHE A 536 -7.93 10.29 -32.64
C PHE A 536 -8.48 10.02 -34.05
N ASP A 537 -9.81 10.04 -34.18
CA ASP A 537 -10.48 10.07 -35.51
C ASP A 537 -10.47 11.49 -36.07
N ILE A 538 -9.51 11.80 -36.94
CA ILE A 538 -9.24 13.17 -37.42
C ILE A 538 -10.13 13.54 -38.59
N THR A 539 -10.95 14.58 -38.39
CA THR A 539 -11.88 15.13 -39.34
C THR A 539 -11.62 16.62 -39.63
N PRO A 540 -11.83 17.13 -40.86
CA PRO A 540 -11.70 18.56 -41.13
C PRO A 540 -12.88 19.34 -40.54
N LEU A 541 -12.60 20.58 -40.02
CA LEU A 541 -13.61 21.59 -39.65
C LEU A 541 -14.38 22.12 -40.88
#